data_fdb9bd73cb1c323ccae8712377d8431c
#
_entry.id   fdb9bd73cb1c323ccae8712377d8431c
#
_cell.length_a   1.000
_cell.length_b   1.000
_cell.length_c   1.000
_cell.angle_alpha   90.00
_cell.angle_beta   90.00
_cell.angle_gamma   90.00
#
_symmetry.space_group_name_H-M   'P 1'
#
loop_
_entity.id
_entity.type
_entity.pdbx_description
1 polymer ?
#
loop_
_entity_poly.entity_id
_entity_poly.type
_entity_poly.pdbx_seq_one_letter_code
_entity_poly.pdbx_strand_id
1 'polypeptide(L)'
;MTGTERAYRYVNDVSNGKVLVSRMVSLAVKRFKEDLKRQDTKEFPYHFDSNSADRFIKFAESTKLYSDKWAGKFLRLEDWQCFIFANVYGWKKADGRRRFRKAFLQVARKNGKSSMLSVVLLWDLMMVNGSQCYAGATKRDQSKILFRSLKQTIKQNNALTTRLKIYESTSRITNEAKGGFFEALASDKDKLDGLNPSCAVIDEIGSQKDMSLVNVIESGMVSRPEPLLWEIGSATDNMYSAGKQEHDRAKKILEGIEEDDSFFCIVYELDEDDDWTDESKYKKANPNLGITVDPETLHNMKVQALSNSSYEGEIRTKCLGQYITPITAWIQPQVWNVSVDNEKKYTVDKEKPYFAVGAVDLSKRNDLTAFTICIYQSGRYFLRHKAYFPLEMMEEKMKRDNEMWRKWTEQGYLTATIGSVVDYKVMFKDIMEACDEYRIDHILFDPYNSNSLVTELQDNYDLVAVNQNIKNLSPFTKRFEEEIYKGNIVDSNPLMRWEMSNAEVYRDANDNLKVIKPKVKESTKRIDHVITSLMCVGRIGNLLDNDEIDLRTEEEISSDTSSFLQSLNMYG
;
A
#
# COMPACT_ATOMS: atom_id res chain seq x y z
N MET A 1 -40.91 1.42 8.83
CA MET A 1 -39.96 2.09 7.93
C MET A 1 -39.30 1.03 7.09
N THR A 2 -39.39 1.13 5.77
CA THR A 2 -38.76 0.17 4.83
C THR A 2 -37.26 0.34 4.78
N GLY A 3 -36.55 -0.57 4.15
CA GLY A 3 -35.11 -0.45 3.95
C GLY A 3 -34.72 0.78 3.12
N THR A 4 -35.49 1.04 2.10
CA THR A 4 -35.31 2.21 1.23
C THR A 4 -35.59 3.53 1.97
N GLU A 5 -36.63 3.60 2.80
CA GLU A 5 -36.88 4.78 3.64
C GLU A 5 -35.73 5.05 4.61
N ARG A 6 -35.10 4.01 5.15
CA ARG A 6 -33.89 4.10 5.98
C ARG A 6 -32.66 4.57 5.19
N ALA A 7 -32.51 4.09 3.96
CA ALA A 7 -31.46 4.58 3.05
C ALA A 7 -31.62 6.07 2.76
N TYR A 8 -32.84 6.53 2.47
CA TYR A 8 -33.14 7.96 2.26
C TYR A 8 -32.92 8.78 3.54
N ARG A 9 -33.25 8.24 4.71
CA ARG A 9 -32.94 8.89 6.00
C ARG A 9 -31.44 9.11 6.13
N TYR A 10 -30.62 8.09 5.86
CA TYR A 10 -29.17 8.22 5.89
C TYR A 10 -28.67 9.32 4.93
N VAL A 11 -29.17 9.33 3.69
CA VAL A 11 -28.86 10.37 2.69
C VAL A 11 -29.18 11.77 3.22
N ASN A 12 -30.34 11.94 3.83
CA ASN A 12 -30.77 13.22 4.38
C ASN A 12 -29.94 13.64 5.60
N ASP A 13 -29.67 12.71 6.51
CA ASP A 13 -28.91 12.98 7.72
C ASP A 13 -27.45 13.33 7.42
N VAL A 14 -26.82 12.66 6.43
CA VAL A 14 -25.49 13.01 5.92
C VAL A 14 -25.53 14.38 5.25
N SER A 15 -26.51 14.64 4.36
CA SER A 15 -26.61 15.91 3.62
C SER A 15 -26.83 17.11 4.53
N ASN A 16 -27.49 16.91 5.68
CA ASN A 16 -27.79 17.95 6.66
C ASN A 16 -26.74 18.02 7.80
N GLY A 17 -25.65 17.26 7.71
CA GLY A 17 -24.58 17.25 8.73
C GLY A 17 -24.97 16.62 10.08
N LYS A 18 -26.08 15.87 10.17
CA LYS A 18 -26.49 15.18 11.40
C LYS A 18 -25.66 13.93 11.67
N VAL A 19 -25.12 13.31 10.64
CA VAL A 19 -24.20 12.17 10.73
C VAL A 19 -22.83 12.61 10.24
N LEU A 20 -21.84 12.49 11.11
CA LEU A 20 -20.45 12.77 10.78
C LEU A 20 -19.91 11.66 9.88
N VAL A 21 -19.46 12.01 8.69
CA VAL A 21 -18.89 11.11 7.69
C VAL A 21 -17.64 11.70 7.05
N SER A 22 -16.84 10.85 6.40
CA SER A 22 -15.71 11.31 5.59
C SER A 22 -16.16 12.06 4.33
N ARG A 23 -15.25 12.82 3.74
CA ARG A 23 -15.47 13.48 2.44
C ARG A 23 -15.92 12.48 1.38
N MET A 24 -15.32 11.29 1.34
CA MET A 24 -15.66 10.26 0.34
C MET A 24 -17.08 9.72 0.52
N VAL A 25 -17.54 9.51 1.74
CA VAL A 25 -18.94 9.12 2.00
C VAL A 25 -19.91 10.23 1.59
N SER A 26 -19.57 11.49 1.87
CA SER A 26 -20.37 12.64 1.44
C SER A 26 -20.51 12.70 -0.09
N LEU A 27 -19.42 12.42 -0.82
CA LEU A 27 -19.43 12.35 -2.29
C LEU A 27 -20.26 11.17 -2.81
N ALA A 28 -20.21 9.99 -2.16
CA ALA A 28 -21.06 8.86 -2.52
C ALA A 28 -22.56 9.17 -2.35
N VAL A 29 -22.91 9.86 -1.27
CA VAL A 29 -24.29 10.34 -1.03
C VAL A 29 -24.69 11.39 -2.07
N LYS A 30 -23.80 12.31 -2.42
CA LYS A 30 -24.03 13.30 -3.48
C LYS A 30 -24.27 12.62 -4.83
N ARG A 31 -23.44 11.66 -5.22
CA ARG A 31 -23.60 10.85 -6.45
C ARG A 31 -24.99 10.20 -6.51
N PHE A 32 -25.44 9.56 -5.43
CA PHE A 32 -26.77 8.94 -5.37
C PHE A 32 -27.90 9.97 -5.60
N LYS A 33 -27.80 11.15 -4.98
CA LYS A 33 -28.80 12.24 -5.16
C LYS A 33 -28.82 12.79 -6.58
N GLU A 34 -27.67 12.90 -7.22
CA GLU A 34 -27.52 13.33 -8.61
C GLU A 34 -28.07 12.27 -9.57
N ASP A 35 -27.78 11.00 -9.32
CA ASP A 35 -28.31 9.88 -10.08
C ASP A 35 -29.83 9.81 -10.02
N LEU A 36 -30.45 10.03 -8.86
CA LEU A 36 -31.92 10.12 -8.73
C LEU A 36 -32.54 11.25 -9.55
N LYS A 37 -31.84 12.37 -9.76
CA LYS A 37 -32.35 13.49 -10.56
C LYS A 37 -32.28 13.22 -12.05
N ARG A 38 -31.29 12.45 -12.51
CA ARG A 38 -31.04 12.17 -13.92
C ARG A 38 -31.52 10.81 -14.39
N GLN A 39 -32.17 10.01 -13.52
CA GLN A 39 -32.68 8.69 -13.87
C GLN A 39 -33.64 8.75 -15.07
N ASP A 40 -33.71 7.66 -15.84
CA ASP A 40 -34.55 7.48 -17.03
C ASP A 40 -34.28 8.51 -18.15
N THR A 41 -33.13 9.16 -18.15
CA THR A 41 -32.70 10.01 -19.26
C THR A 41 -31.91 9.19 -20.30
N LYS A 42 -31.73 9.75 -21.50
CA LYS A 42 -30.95 9.14 -22.57
C LYS A 42 -29.48 8.95 -22.17
N GLU A 43 -28.92 9.93 -21.47
CA GLU A 43 -27.55 9.97 -20.98
C GLU A 43 -27.36 9.08 -19.74
N PHE A 44 -28.45 8.78 -19.03
CA PHE A 44 -28.42 7.96 -17.83
C PHE A 44 -29.62 6.99 -17.81
N PRO A 45 -29.56 5.89 -18.61
CA PRO A 45 -30.66 4.95 -18.82
C PRO A 45 -30.82 3.95 -17.66
N TYR A 46 -30.78 4.46 -16.44
CA TYR A 46 -30.99 3.70 -15.22
C TYR A 46 -32.10 4.31 -14.40
N HIS A 47 -32.86 3.46 -13.70
CA HIS A 47 -33.89 3.89 -12.75
C HIS A 47 -33.70 3.21 -11.39
N PHE A 48 -34.20 3.86 -10.36
CA PHE A 48 -34.14 3.35 -8.99
C PHE A 48 -35.44 2.60 -8.63
N ASP A 49 -35.34 1.28 -8.50
CA ASP A 49 -36.43 0.41 -8.08
C ASP A 49 -36.35 0.14 -6.56
N SER A 50 -37.13 0.87 -5.79
CA SER A 50 -37.23 0.72 -4.34
C SER A 50 -37.72 -0.66 -3.91
N ASN A 51 -38.59 -1.32 -4.70
CA ASN A 51 -39.08 -2.64 -4.37
C ASN A 51 -37.97 -3.70 -4.44
N SER A 52 -37.08 -3.61 -5.44
CA SER A 52 -35.90 -4.48 -5.54
C SER A 52 -34.94 -4.27 -4.38
N ALA A 53 -34.69 -3.03 -3.97
CA ALA A 53 -33.89 -2.70 -2.81
C ALA A 53 -34.50 -3.25 -1.51
N ASP A 54 -35.78 -2.98 -1.26
CA ASP A 54 -36.48 -3.44 -0.07
C ASP A 54 -36.58 -4.97 0.00
N ARG A 55 -36.74 -5.66 -1.13
CA ARG A 55 -36.74 -7.11 -1.18
C ARG A 55 -35.42 -7.72 -0.73
N PHE A 56 -34.27 -7.15 -1.16
CA PHE A 56 -32.96 -7.59 -0.69
C PHE A 56 -32.78 -7.29 0.81
N ILE A 57 -33.07 -6.07 1.25
CA ILE A 57 -32.91 -5.64 2.65
C ILE A 57 -33.77 -6.51 3.58
N LYS A 58 -35.03 -6.78 3.20
CA LYS A 58 -35.94 -7.66 3.94
C LYS A 58 -35.41 -9.09 4.03
N PHE A 59 -34.83 -9.61 2.94
CA PHE A 59 -34.18 -10.92 2.95
C PHE A 59 -32.98 -10.91 3.92
N ALA A 60 -32.12 -9.93 3.85
CA ALA A 60 -30.97 -9.80 4.75
C ALA A 60 -31.42 -9.77 6.23
N GLU A 61 -32.42 -8.97 6.56
CA GLU A 61 -32.96 -8.86 7.92
C GLU A 61 -33.78 -10.08 8.37
N SER A 62 -34.12 -10.98 7.46
CA SER A 62 -34.73 -12.30 7.80
C SER A 62 -33.70 -13.35 8.25
N THR A 63 -32.42 -13.07 8.10
CA THR A 63 -31.32 -13.95 8.55
C THR A 63 -30.98 -13.72 10.02
N LYS A 64 -30.46 -14.76 10.69
CA LYS A 64 -30.04 -14.67 12.08
C LYS A 64 -28.51 -14.60 12.18
N LEU A 65 -28.04 -13.77 13.10
CA LEU A 65 -26.65 -13.69 13.49
C LEU A 65 -26.25 -14.89 14.37
N TYR A 66 -24.99 -15.31 14.30
CA TYR A 66 -24.53 -16.52 14.99
C TYR A 66 -23.47 -16.28 16.06
N SER A 67 -22.91 -15.07 16.17
CA SER A 67 -21.78 -14.79 17.05
C SER A 67 -22.08 -13.71 18.09
N ASP A 68 -21.32 -13.77 19.17
CA ASP A 68 -21.27 -12.81 20.24
C ASP A 68 -22.66 -12.53 20.91
N LYS A 69 -22.85 -11.37 21.45
CA LYS A 69 -24.12 -10.91 22.08
C LYS A 69 -25.32 -10.88 21.13
N TRP A 70 -25.09 -11.11 19.83
CA TRP A 70 -26.11 -11.08 18.78
C TRP A 70 -26.57 -12.46 18.34
N ALA A 71 -25.95 -13.54 18.84
CA ALA A 71 -26.28 -14.92 18.46
C ALA A 71 -27.80 -15.21 18.63
N GLY A 72 -28.40 -15.76 17.57
CA GLY A 72 -29.83 -16.10 17.50
C GLY A 72 -30.76 -14.93 17.21
N LYS A 73 -30.31 -13.69 17.26
CA LYS A 73 -31.09 -12.50 16.91
C LYS A 73 -31.12 -12.30 15.39
N PHE A 74 -32.21 -11.74 14.89
CA PHE A 74 -32.28 -11.33 13.49
C PHE A 74 -31.27 -10.21 13.20
N LEU A 75 -30.66 -10.27 12.03
CA LEU A 75 -29.81 -9.18 11.53
C LEU A 75 -30.67 -7.92 11.43
N ARG A 76 -30.21 -6.86 12.03
CA ARG A 76 -30.74 -5.52 11.84
C ARG A 76 -29.67 -4.70 11.17
N LEU A 77 -29.97 -4.27 9.96
CA LEU A 77 -29.07 -3.39 9.21
C LEU A 77 -29.13 -1.98 9.77
N GLU A 78 -28.02 -1.31 9.84
CA GLU A 78 -27.96 0.13 10.13
C GLU A 78 -28.31 0.93 8.87
N ASP A 79 -28.68 2.19 9.02
CA ASP A 79 -29.12 3.02 7.88
C ASP A 79 -28.05 3.16 6.79
N TRP A 80 -26.77 3.22 7.18
CA TRP A 80 -25.66 3.24 6.24
C TRP A 80 -25.54 1.94 5.42
N GLN A 81 -25.85 0.79 6.02
CA GLN A 81 -25.88 -0.50 5.33
C GLN A 81 -27.09 -0.58 4.41
N CYS A 82 -28.26 -0.06 4.84
CA CYS A 82 -29.42 0.08 3.98
C CYS A 82 -29.11 0.95 2.75
N PHE A 83 -28.38 2.06 2.93
CA PHE A 83 -27.95 2.92 1.83
C PHE A 83 -27.07 2.16 0.80
N ILE A 84 -26.09 1.39 1.27
CA ILE A 84 -25.22 0.59 0.39
C ILE A 84 -26.05 -0.44 -0.39
N PHE A 85 -26.87 -1.24 0.30
CA PHE A 85 -27.66 -2.27 -0.35
C PHE A 85 -28.75 -1.71 -1.24
N ALA A 86 -29.38 -0.59 -0.87
CA ALA A 86 -30.33 0.09 -1.73
C ALA A 86 -29.68 0.55 -3.05
N ASN A 87 -28.46 1.09 -2.99
CA ASN A 87 -27.71 1.42 -4.21
C ASN A 87 -27.48 0.18 -5.07
N VAL A 88 -26.82 -0.84 -4.52
CA VAL A 88 -26.38 -2.01 -5.31
C VAL A 88 -27.54 -2.78 -5.89
N TYR A 89 -28.65 -2.95 -5.16
CA TYR A 89 -29.77 -3.79 -5.60
C TYR A 89 -30.96 -3.00 -6.16
N GLY A 90 -31.05 -1.70 -5.88
CA GLY A 90 -32.15 -0.84 -6.36
C GLY A 90 -31.94 -0.25 -7.74
N TRP A 91 -30.72 0.12 -8.12
CA TRP A 91 -30.48 0.68 -9.46
C TRP A 91 -30.57 -0.38 -10.56
N LYS A 92 -31.43 -0.13 -11.55
CA LYS A 92 -31.74 -1.05 -12.65
C LYS A 92 -31.53 -0.39 -14.01
N LYS A 93 -31.21 -1.23 -14.99
CA LYS A 93 -31.26 -0.91 -16.41
C LYS A 93 -32.70 -1.08 -16.93
N ALA A 94 -33.00 -0.57 -18.11
CA ALA A 94 -34.30 -0.73 -18.76
C ALA A 94 -34.76 -2.18 -18.92
N ASP A 95 -33.80 -3.13 -19.02
CA ASP A 95 -34.08 -4.57 -19.12
C ASP A 95 -34.27 -5.26 -17.75
N GLY A 96 -34.30 -4.49 -16.66
CA GLY A 96 -34.49 -4.96 -15.28
C GLY A 96 -33.22 -5.50 -14.61
N ARG A 97 -32.09 -5.61 -15.31
CA ARG A 97 -30.81 -6.03 -14.72
C ARG A 97 -30.23 -4.93 -13.84
N ARG A 98 -29.38 -5.32 -12.87
CA ARG A 98 -28.66 -4.34 -12.03
C ARG A 98 -27.78 -3.42 -12.86
N ARG A 99 -27.70 -2.16 -12.45
CA ARG A 99 -26.72 -1.20 -12.95
C ARG A 99 -25.31 -1.63 -12.53
N PHE A 100 -25.12 -1.89 -11.24
CA PHE A 100 -23.80 -2.18 -10.67
C PHE A 100 -23.40 -3.64 -10.86
N ARG A 101 -22.20 -3.83 -11.39
CA ARG A 101 -21.55 -5.13 -11.59
C ARG A 101 -20.41 -5.34 -10.59
N LYS A 102 -19.91 -4.27 -10.02
CA LYS A 102 -18.84 -4.23 -9.02
C LYS A 102 -19.23 -3.31 -7.87
N ALA A 103 -18.92 -3.72 -6.65
CA ALA A 103 -19.14 -2.94 -5.44
C ALA A 103 -17.89 -2.97 -4.56
N PHE A 104 -17.32 -1.81 -4.30
CA PHE A 104 -16.18 -1.62 -3.41
C PHE A 104 -16.62 -0.93 -2.13
N LEU A 105 -16.34 -1.57 -0.98
CA LEU A 105 -16.60 -1.04 0.34
C LEU A 105 -15.34 -1.07 1.18
N GLN A 106 -14.77 0.10 1.45
CA GLN A 106 -13.78 0.23 2.51
C GLN A 106 -14.45 0.67 3.80
N VAL A 107 -14.26 -0.09 4.87
CA VAL A 107 -14.72 0.26 6.21
C VAL A 107 -13.83 -0.43 7.26
N ALA A 108 -13.60 0.22 8.39
CA ALA A 108 -12.79 -0.28 9.48
C ALA A 108 -13.26 -1.66 10.00
N ARG A 109 -12.38 -2.36 10.72
CA ARG A 109 -12.71 -3.64 11.36
C ARG A 109 -13.91 -3.52 12.29
N LYS A 110 -14.65 -4.63 12.50
CA LYS A 110 -15.80 -4.75 13.43
C LYS A 110 -17.07 -3.96 13.01
N ASN A 111 -17.12 -3.41 11.81
CA ASN A 111 -18.32 -2.74 11.28
C ASN A 111 -19.31 -3.68 10.54
N GLY A 112 -19.24 -4.99 10.77
CA GLY A 112 -20.24 -5.94 10.25
C GLY A 112 -19.97 -6.47 8.84
N LYS A 113 -18.75 -6.31 8.27
CA LYS A 113 -18.37 -6.74 6.92
C LYS A 113 -18.79 -8.18 6.59
N SER A 114 -18.40 -9.15 7.41
CA SER A 114 -18.65 -10.58 7.14
C SER A 114 -20.15 -10.93 7.13
N SER A 115 -20.95 -10.27 7.97
CA SER A 115 -22.42 -10.44 7.95
C SER A 115 -23.03 -9.89 6.65
N MET A 116 -22.55 -8.74 6.16
CA MET A 116 -22.96 -8.15 4.88
C MET A 116 -22.63 -9.09 3.71
N LEU A 117 -21.41 -9.62 3.66
CA LEU A 117 -21.00 -10.55 2.59
C LEU A 117 -21.77 -11.87 2.65
N SER A 118 -22.08 -12.36 3.85
CA SER A 118 -22.86 -13.59 4.01
C SER A 118 -24.27 -13.44 3.40
N VAL A 119 -24.96 -12.34 3.65
CA VAL A 119 -26.31 -12.15 3.08
C VAL A 119 -26.28 -11.91 1.58
N VAL A 120 -25.23 -11.29 1.04
CA VAL A 120 -25.00 -11.14 -0.42
C VAL A 120 -24.91 -12.51 -1.09
N LEU A 121 -24.04 -13.38 -0.58
CA LEU A 121 -23.85 -14.74 -1.13
C LEU A 121 -25.09 -15.60 -0.97
N LEU A 122 -25.77 -15.54 0.18
CA LEU A 122 -27.03 -16.27 0.41
C LEU A 122 -28.14 -15.78 -0.50
N TRP A 123 -28.22 -14.48 -0.78
CA TRP A 123 -29.18 -13.93 -1.72
C TRP A 123 -29.00 -14.54 -3.12
N ASP A 124 -27.77 -14.50 -3.65
CA ASP A 124 -27.50 -15.01 -5.00
C ASP A 124 -27.76 -16.51 -5.07
N LEU A 125 -27.30 -17.29 -4.08
CA LEU A 125 -27.49 -18.73 -3.99
C LEU A 125 -28.98 -19.12 -3.88
N MET A 126 -29.80 -18.28 -3.27
CA MET A 126 -31.24 -18.53 -3.11
C MET A 126 -32.10 -18.01 -4.26
N MET A 127 -31.68 -16.93 -4.93
CA MET A 127 -32.52 -16.23 -5.91
C MET A 127 -32.15 -16.53 -7.36
N VAL A 128 -30.88 -16.78 -7.64
CA VAL A 128 -30.37 -16.97 -9.00
C VAL A 128 -30.31 -18.45 -9.38
N ASN A 129 -30.89 -18.83 -10.52
CA ASN A 129 -30.79 -20.20 -11.06
C ASN A 129 -29.36 -20.42 -11.62
N GLY A 130 -28.77 -21.57 -11.33
CA GLY A 130 -27.42 -21.92 -11.75
C GLY A 130 -26.37 -20.94 -11.19
N SER A 131 -26.63 -20.41 -9.98
CA SER A 131 -25.69 -19.50 -9.32
C SER A 131 -24.35 -20.18 -9.02
N GLN A 132 -23.25 -19.49 -9.30
CA GLN A 132 -21.92 -19.90 -8.90
C GLN A 132 -21.35 -18.77 -8.02
N CYS A 133 -21.37 -19.01 -6.71
CA CYS A 133 -20.93 -18.03 -5.72
C CYS A 133 -19.54 -18.40 -5.23
N TYR A 134 -18.64 -17.42 -5.19
CA TYR A 134 -17.27 -17.64 -4.76
C TYR A 134 -16.85 -16.65 -3.70
N ALA A 135 -15.99 -17.10 -2.76
CA ALA A 135 -15.30 -16.24 -1.82
C ALA A 135 -13.80 -16.36 -2.03
N GLY A 136 -13.15 -15.25 -2.41
CA GLY A 136 -11.70 -15.14 -2.54
C GLY A 136 -11.06 -14.48 -1.32
N ALA A 137 -9.90 -14.99 -0.89
CA ALA A 137 -9.08 -14.39 0.15
C ALA A 137 -7.60 -14.71 -0.08
N THR A 138 -6.69 -13.95 0.52
CA THR A 138 -5.23 -14.12 0.41
C THR A 138 -4.73 -15.46 0.92
N LYS A 139 -5.39 -16.01 1.95
CA LYS A 139 -5.06 -17.32 2.54
C LYS A 139 -6.30 -18.19 2.53
N ARG A 140 -6.12 -19.49 2.23
CA ARG A 140 -7.20 -20.48 2.24
C ARG A 140 -8.01 -20.52 3.55
N ASP A 141 -7.37 -20.25 4.67
CA ASP A 141 -8.07 -20.23 5.96
C ASP A 141 -8.95 -18.98 6.13
N GLN A 142 -8.65 -17.87 5.47
CA GLN A 142 -9.51 -16.68 5.48
C GLN A 142 -10.78 -16.89 4.65
N SER A 143 -10.69 -17.55 3.47
CA SER A 143 -11.89 -17.90 2.69
C SER A 143 -12.82 -18.86 3.45
N LYS A 144 -12.26 -19.73 4.30
CA LYS A 144 -13.05 -20.60 5.19
C LYS A 144 -13.77 -19.85 6.31
N ILE A 145 -13.33 -18.64 6.69
CA ILE A 145 -14.04 -17.82 7.69
C ILE A 145 -15.44 -17.47 7.17
N LEU A 146 -15.53 -17.05 5.90
CA LEU A 146 -16.81 -16.73 5.28
C LEU A 146 -17.69 -17.98 5.10
N PHE A 147 -17.11 -19.13 4.71
CA PHE A 147 -17.83 -20.40 4.71
C PHE A 147 -18.39 -20.76 6.07
N ARG A 148 -17.61 -20.58 7.15
CA ARG A 148 -18.10 -20.81 8.53
C ARG A 148 -19.25 -19.87 8.88
N SER A 149 -19.15 -18.59 8.50
CA SER A 149 -20.19 -17.60 8.70
C SER A 149 -21.49 -18.03 8.00
N LEU A 150 -21.43 -18.37 6.71
CA LEU A 150 -22.56 -18.88 5.93
C LEU A 150 -23.16 -20.13 6.58
N LYS A 151 -22.33 -21.12 6.91
CA LYS A 151 -22.78 -22.37 7.56
C LYS A 151 -23.57 -22.10 8.84
N GLN A 152 -23.05 -21.22 9.69
CA GLN A 152 -23.71 -20.90 10.96
C GLN A 152 -25.03 -20.14 10.74
N THR A 153 -25.05 -19.17 9.82
CA THR A 153 -26.28 -18.45 9.44
C THR A 153 -27.34 -19.40 8.87
N ILE A 154 -26.96 -20.36 8.03
CA ILE A 154 -27.87 -21.37 7.49
C ILE A 154 -28.42 -22.24 8.60
N LYS A 155 -27.59 -22.77 9.50
CA LYS A 155 -28.02 -23.64 10.61
C LYS A 155 -29.02 -22.98 11.56
N GLN A 156 -29.00 -21.66 11.67
CA GLN A 156 -29.94 -20.91 12.52
C GLN A 156 -31.25 -20.51 11.83
N ASN A 157 -31.39 -20.80 10.53
CA ASN A 157 -32.55 -20.43 9.76
C ASN A 157 -33.17 -21.66 9.07
N ASN A 158 -34.33 -22.14 9.59
CA ASN A 158 -35.02 -23.32 9.06
C ASN A 158 -35.36 -23.20 7.57
N ALA A 159 -35.70 -22.01 7.07
CA ALA A 159 -35.99 -21.80 5.66
C ALA A 159 -34.76 -21.98 4.77
N LEU A 160 -33.55 -21.75 5.31
CA LEU A 160 -32.30 -21.98 4.58
C LEU A 160 -31.83 -23.45 4.72
N THR A 161 -31.95 -24.07 5.90
CA THR A 161 -31.54 -25.48 6.09
C THR A 161 -32.34 -26.46 5.26
N THR A 162 -33.60 -26.17 4.93
CA THR A 162 -34.43 -27.02 4.07
C THR A 162 -34.05 -26.91 2.59
N ARG A 163 -33.33 -25.89 2.17
CA ARG A 163 -33.00 -25.59 0.77
C ARG A 163 -31.53 -25.73 0.43
N LEU A 164 -30.66 -25.63 1.43
CA LEU A 164 -29.22 -25.60 1.24
C LEU A 164 -28.54 -26.79 1.92
N LYS A 165 -27.70 -27.50 1.18
CA LYS A 165 -26.86 -28.59 1.70
C LYS A 165 -25.44 -28.10 1.93
N ILE A 166 -24.85 -28.48 3.05
CA ILE A 166 -23.51 -28.06 3.48
C ILE A 166 -22.56 -29.25 3.41
N TYR A 167 -21.47 -29.10 2.66
CA TYR A 167 -20.39 -30.09 2.51
C TYR A 167 -19.14 -29.55 3.22
N GLU A 168 -18.91 -29.99 4.45
CA GLU A 168 -17.84 -29.44 5.31
C GLU A 168 -16.44 -29.79 4.79
N SER A 169 -16.25 -30.98 4.24
CA SER A 169 -14.97 -31.46 3.72
C SER A 169 -14.44 -30.61 2.57
N THR A 170 -15.33 -30.12 1.73
CA THR A 170 -15.00 -29.32 0.55
C THR A 170 -15.23 -27.82 0.75
N SER A 171 -15.73 -27.41 1.92
CA SER A 171 -16.16 -26.02 2.19
C SER A 171 -17.15 -25.49 1.14
N ARG A 172 -18.09 -26.33 0.72
CA ARG A 172 -19.07 -26.05 -0.32
C ARG A 172 -20.50 -26.05 0.24
N ILE A 173 -21.34 -25.17 -0.30
CA ILE A 173 -22.77 -25.11 0.00
C ILE A 173 -23.53 -25.19 -1.34
N THR A 174 -24.56 -26.01 -1.43
CA THR A 174 -25.33 -26.18 -2.67
C THR A 174 -26.80 -25.87 -2.47
N ASN A 175 -27.41 -25.30 -3.50
CA ASN A 175 -28.87 -25.23 -3.68
C ASN A 175 -29.25 -26.14 -4.85
N GLU A 176 -29.59 -27.40 -4.56
CA GLU A 176 -29.88 -28.41 -5.61
C GLU A 176 -31.11 -28.03 -6.44
N ALA A 177 -32.15 -27.45 -5.82
CA ALA A 177 -33.36 -27.04 -6.52
C ALA A 177 -33.13 -25.95 -7.58
N LYS A 178 -32.07 -25.16 -7.41
CA LYS A 178 -31.66 -24.09 -8.34
C LYS A 178 -30.40 -24.41 -9.14
N GLY A 179 -29.78 -25.57 -8.90
CA GLY A 179 -28.49 -25.92 -9.51
C GLY A 179 -27.33 -24.98 -9.13
N GLY A 180 -27.45 -24.30 -8.01
CA GLY A 180 -26.46 -23.31 -7.56
C GLY A 180 -25.51 -23.85 -6.50
N PHE A 181 -24.33 -23.21 -6.36
CA PHE A 181 -23.40 -23.53 -5.31
C PHE A 181 -22.57 -22.32 -4.87
N PHE A 182 -22.06 -22.42 -3.64
CA PHE A 182 -20.99 -21.57 -3.10
C PHE A 182 -19.74 -22.42 -2.87
N GLU A 183 -18.58 -21.83 -3.15
CA GLU A 183 -17.28 -22.44 -2.89
C GLU A 183 -16.24 -21.39 -2.44
N ALA A 184 -15.45 -21.75 -1.43
CA ALA A 184 -14.34 -20.92 -0.97
C ALA A 184 -13.10 -21.18 -1.86
N LEU A 185 -12.63 -20.14 -2.57
CA LEU A 185 -11.47 -20.23 -3.44
C LEU A 185 -10.17 -20.26 -2.62
N ALA A 186 -9.25 -21.12 -3.02
CA ALA A 186 -7.84 -21.01 -2.60
C ALA A 186 -7.12 -20.04 -3.55
N SER A 187 -6.12 -19.34 -3.05
CA SER A 187 -5.30 -18.37 -3.82
C SER A 187 -4.39 -19.00 -4.90
N ASP A 188 -4.50 -20.30 -5.16
CA ASP A 188 -3.73 -21.01 -6.19
C ASP A 188 -4.22 -20.60 -7.59
N LYS A 189 -3.46 -19.77 -8.28
CA LYS A 189 -3.79 -19.19 -9.59
C LYS A 189 -4.15 -20.24 -10.64
N ASP A 190 -3.45 -21.38 -10.64
CA ASP A 190 -3.59 -22.44 -11.63
C ASP A 190 -4.95 -23.20 -11.58
N LYS A 191 -5.75 -22.94 -10.54
CA LYS A 191 -7.08 -23.56 -10.34
C LYS A 191 -8.25 -22.61 -10.56
N LEU A 192 -7.98 -21.35 -10.94
CA LEU A 192 -9.00 -20.33 -11.09
C LEU A 192 -9.48 -20.16 -12.55
N ASP A 193 -8.84 -20.85 -13.50
CA ASP A 193 -9.28 -20.86 -14.88
C ASP A 193 -10.59 -21.65 -15.04
N GLY A 194 -11.53 -21.11 -15.82
CA GLY A 194 -12.82 -21.73 -16.08
C GLY A 194 -13.93 -21.41 -15.08
N LEU A 195 -13.70 -20.48 -14.14
CA LEU A 195 -14.77 -19.97 -13.28
C LEU A 195 -15.83 -19.22 -14.11
N ASN A 196 -17.09 -19.31 -13.67
CA ASN A 196 -18.21 -18.56 -14.25
C ASN A 196 -19.07 -17.96 -13.12
N PRO A 197 -18.53 -16.98 -12.36
CA PRO A 197 -19.19 -16.46 -11.16
C PRO A 197 -20.46 -15.67 -11.51
N SER A 198 -21.58 -15.97 -10.84
CA SER A 198 -22.75 -15.08 -10.79
C SER A 198 -22.57 -14.03 -9.69
N CYS A 199 -21.95 -14.44 -8.56
CA CYS A 199 -21.59 -13.58 -7.46
C CYS A 199 -20.22 -13.99 -6.92
N ALA A 200 -19.32 -13.05 -6.73
CA ALA A 200 -18.08 -13.28 -6.03
C ALA A 200 -17.84 -12.21 -4.98
N VAL A 201 -17.17 -12.59 -3.89
CA VAL A 201 -16.76 -11.67 -2.85
C VAL A 201 -15.26 -11.83 -2.60
N ILE A 202 -14.55 -10.71 -2.48
CA ILE A 202 -13.17 -10.66 -2.02
C ILE A 202 -13.17 -9.96 -0.67
N ASP A 203 -12.98 -10.77 0.38
CA ASP A 203 -12.86 -10.24 1.75
C ASP A 203 -11.41 -9.84 2.03
N GLU A 204 -11.25 -8.73 2.78
CA GLU A 204 -9.95 -8.11 3.10
C GLU A 204 -9.10 -7.84 1.85
N ILE A 205 -9.70 -7.18 0.84
CA ILE A 205 -9.01 -6.83 -0.42
C ILE A 205 -7.73 -6.02 -0.18
N GLY A 206 -7.64 -5.24 0.89
CA GLY A 206 -6.42 -4.54 1.31
C GLY A 206 -5.23 -5.47 1.56
N SER A 207 -5.47 -6.75 1.83
CA SER A 207 -4.43 -7.76 2.01
C SER A 207 -4.02 -8.48 0.73
N GLN A 208 -4.73 -8.28 -0.40
CA GLN A 208 -4.34 -8.83 -1.70
C GLN A 208 -3.12 -8.07 -2.23
N LYS A 209 -2.09 -8.80 -2.63
CA LYS A 209 -0.83 -8.19 -3.10
C LYS A 209 -1.02 -7.36 -4.38
N ASP A 210 -1.85 -7.85 -5.28
CA ASP A 210 -2.09 -7.29 -6.61
C ASP A 210 -3.51 -7.61 -7.10
N MET A 211 -3.87 -7.09 -8.27
CA MET A 211 -5.18 -7.24 -8.89
C MET A 211 -5.41 -8.63 -9.54
N SER A 212 -4.48 -9.58 -9.45
CA SER A 212 -4.57 -10.85 -10.19
C SER A 212 -5.84 -11.63 -9.87
N LEU A 213 -6.21 -11.76 -8.58
CA LEU A 213 -7.44 -12.45 -8.18
C LEU A 213 -8.69 -11.72 -8.67
N VAL A 214 -8.71 -10.40 -8.59
CA VAL A 214 -9.80 -9.55 -9.09
C VAL A 214 -9.98 -9.78 -10.59
N ASN A 215 -8.91 -9.68 -11.36
CA ASN A 215 -8.93 -9.81 -12.83
C ASN A 215 -9.41 -11.19 -13.28
N VAL A 216 -8.99 -12.27 -12.62
CA VAL A 216 -9.44 -13.64 -12.93
C VAL A 216 -10.94 -13.79 -12.67
N ILE A 217 -11.43 -13.29 -11.53
CA ILE A 217 -12.85 -13.34 -11.21
C ILE A 217 -13.67 -12.50 -12.21
N GLU A 218 -13.26 -11.27 -12.50
CA GLU A 218 -13.95 -10.39 -13.46
C GLU A 218 -13.98 -10.99 -14.88
N SER A 219 -12.87 -11.58 -15.34
CA SER A 219 -12.82 -12.25 -16.64
C SER A 219 -13.78 -13.46 -16.71
N GLY A 220 -13.89 -14.21 -15.61
CA GLY A 220 -14.85 -15.30 -15.49
C GLY A 220 -16.32 -14.86 -15.52
N MET A 221 -16.60 -13.60 -15.15
CA MET A 221 -17.95 -13.03 -15.10
C MET A 221 -18.49 -12.55 -16.44
N VAL A 222 -17.68 -12.52 -17.50
CA VAL A 222 -18.03 -11.91 -18.80
C VAL A 222 -19.28 -12.52 -19.43
N SER A 223 -19.47 -13.85 -19.31
CA SER A 223 -20.63 -14.56 -19.87
C SER A 223 -21.93 -14.42 -19.05
N ARG A 224 -21.84 -13.90 -17.82
CA ARG A 224 -23.01 -13.73 -16.96
C ARG A 224 -23.78 -12.46 -17.31
N PRO A 225 -25.13 -12.53 -17.44
CA PRO A 225 -25.93 -11.36 -17.77
C PRO A 225 -25.96 -10.31 -16.65
N GLU A 226 -25.94 -10.77 -15.38
CA GLU A 226 -26.07 -9.91 -14.20
C GLU A 226 -25.09 -10.33 -13.07
N PRO A 227 -23.76 -10.36 -13.33
CA PRO A 227 -22.80 -10.74 -12.31
C PRO A 227 -22.62 -9.63 -11.27
N LEU A 228 -22.08 -10.00 -10.11
CA LEU A 228 -21.75 -9.03 -9.05
C LEU A 228 -20.47 -9.42 -8.32
N LEU A 229 -19.46 -8.58 -8.41
CA LEU A 229 -18.24 -8.68 -7.61
C LEU A 229 -18.32 -7.71 -6.43
N TRP A 230 -18.17 -8.22 -5.21
CA TRP A 230 -17.99 -7.44 -4.00
C TRP A 230 -16.55 -7.46 -3.55
N GLU A 231 -15.98 -6.29 -3.38
CA GLU A 231 -14.67 -6.08 -2.80
C GLU A 231 -14.83 -5.31 -1.49
N ILE A 232 -14.40 -5.93 -0.41
CA ILE A 232 -14.57 -5.34 0.91
C ILE A 232 -13.29 -5.48 1.72
N GLY A 233 -12.96 -4.47 2.52
CA GLY A 233 -11.80 -4.55 3.40
C GLY A 233 -11.62 -3.33 4.27
N SER A 234 -10.62 -3.40 5.10
CA SER A 234 -10.03 -2.25 5.79
C SER A 234 -8.77 -1.81 5.06
N ALA A 235 -8.30 -0.60 5.31
CA ALA A 235 -7.00 -0.14 4.83
C ALA A 235 -5.86 -0.98 5.41
N THR A 236 -4.70 -0.91 4.78
CA THR A 236 -3.48 -1.61 5.18
C THR A 236 -2.27 -0.67 5.04
N ASP A 237 -1.12 -1.14 5.46
CA ASP A 237 0.18 -0.51 5.24
C ASP A 237 0.80 -0.85 3.88
N ASN A 238 0.15 -1.70 3.09
CA ASN A 238 0.60 -2.02 1.73
C ASN A 238 0.01 -1.02 0.72
N MET A 239 0.79 -0.01 0.38
CA MET A 239 0.44 1.05 -0.58
C MET A 239 0.31 0.57 -2.03
N TYR A 240 0.64 -0.69 -2.31
CA TYR A 240 0.58 -1.31 -3.65
C TYR A 240 -0.45 -2.44 -3.73
N SER A 241 -1.20 -2.68 -2.66
CA SER A 241 -2.24 -3.72 -2.62
C SER A 241 -3.36 -3.47 -3.61
N ALA A 242 -4.08 -4.53 -3.99
CA ALA A 242 -5.30 -4.39 -4.79
C ALA A 242 -6.31 -3.44 -4.11
N GLY A 243 -6.45 -3.54 -2.78
CA GLY A 243 -7.33 -2.65 -2.04
C GLY A 243 -6.95 -1.18 -2.12
N LYS A 244 -5.64 -0.85 -2.15
CA LYS A 244 -5.19 0.54 -2.34
C LYS A 244 -5.49 1.03 -3.76
N GLN A 245 -5.30 0.19 -4.76
CA GLN A 245 -5.62 0.53 -6.15
C GLN A 245 -7.12 0.81 -6.33
N GLU A 246 -7.97 -0.07 -5.78
CA GLU A 246 -9.43 0.13 -5.82
C GLU A 246 -9.88 1.34 -4.98
N HIS A 247 -9.24 1.60 -3.84
CA HIS A 247 -9.46 2.81 -3.05
C HIS A 247 -9.15 4.07 -3.86
N ASP A 248 -7.99 4.13 -4.52
CA ASP A 248 -7.61 5.30 -5.33
C ASP A 248 -8.53 5.48 -6.54
N ARG A 249 -8.96 4.39 -7.17
CA ARG A 249 -9.96 4.42 -8.23
C ARG A 249 -11.32 4.91 -7.71
N ALA A 250 -11.76 4.41 -6.55
CA ALA A 250 -12.99 4.84 -5.91
C ALA A 250 -12.99 6.35 -5.61
N LYS A 251 -11.86 6.89 -5.11
CA LYS A 251 -11.70 8.35 -4.90
C LYS A 251 -11.86 9.12 -6.21
N LYS A 252 -11.20 8.71 -7.29
CA LYS A 252 -11.30 9.37 -8.60
C LYS A 252 -12.74 9.38 -9.13
N ILE A 253 -13.47 8.28 -8.99
CA ILE A 253 -14.87 8.18 -9.43
C ILE A 253 -15.77 9.09 -8.57
N LEU A 254 -15.59 9.08 -7.25
CA LEU A 254 -16.38 9.91 -6.35
C LEU A 254 -16.10 11.41 -6.54
N GLU A 255 -14.89 11.77 -6.93
CA GLU A 255 -14.47 13.13 -7.26
C GLU A 255 -14.85 13.56 -8.69
N GLY A 256 -15.38 12.65 -9.52
CA GLY A 256 -15.76 12.94 -10.90
C GLY A 256 -14.58 13.03 -11.88
N ILE A 257 -13.41 12.51 -11.49
CA ILE A 257 -12.20 12.44 -12.35
C ILE A 257 -12.28 11.25 -13.31
N GLU A 258 -12.89 10.15 -12.87
CA GLU A 258 -13.14 8.94 -13.65
C GLU A 258 -14.64 8.63 -13.66
N GLU A 259 -15.18 8.20 -14.79
CA GLU A 259 -16.58 7.81 -14.92
C GLU A 259 -16.71 6.29 -15.06
N ASP A 260 -17.45 5.66 -14.15
CA ASP A 260 -17.87 4.27 -14.25
C ASP A 260 -19.23 4.09 -13.59
N ASP A 261 -20.25 3.99 -14.44
CA ASP A 261 -21.64 3.81 -13.99
C ASP A 261 -21.94 2.39 -13.47
N SER A 262 -21.09 1.43 -13.77
CA SER A 262 -21.24 0.03 -13.34
C SER A 262 -20.54 -0.27 -12.00
N PHE A 263 -19.78 0.68 -11.48
CA PHE A 263 -19.01 0.55 -10.24
C PHE A 263 -19.62 1.36 -9.09
N PHE A 264 -20.12 0.65 -8.08
CA PHE A 264 -20.50 1.23 -6.80
C PHE A 264 -19.29 1.28 -5.88
N CYS A 265 -19.01 2.44 -5.31
CA CYS A 265 -17.93 2.57 -4.33
C CYS A 265 -18.30 3.49 -3.17
N ILE A 266 -17.82 3.14 -1.98
CA ILE A 266 -17.95 3.94 -0.77
C ILE A 266 -16.77 3.68 0.14
N VAL A 267 -16.22 4.76 0.74
CA VAL A 267 -14.99 4.71 1.54
C VAL A 267 -15.22 5.39 2.88
N TYR A 268 -15.19 4.60 3.95
CA TYR A 268 -15.22 5.06 5.34
C TYR A 268 -13.79 5.13 5.87
N GLU A 269 -13.29 6.33 6.04
CA GLU A 269 -11.93 6.62 6.48
C GLU A 269 -11.88 7.95 7.24
N LEU A 270 -10.82 8.24 7.94
CA LEU A 270 -10.51 9.62 8.33
C LEU A 270 -10.08 10.39 7.08
N ASP A 271 -10.46 11.66 6.99
CA ASP A 271 -9.97 12.53 5.94
C ASP A 271 -8.46 12.82 6.12
N GLU A 272 -7.80 13.27 5.06
CA GLU A 272 -6.34 13.47 5.06
C GLU A 272 -5.89 14.51 6.11
N ASP A 273 -6.72 15.54 6.35
CA ASP A 273 -6.46 16.62 7.30
C ASP A 273 -6.94 16.31 8.74
N ASP A 274 -7.57 15.15 8.96
CA ASP A 274 -8.03 14.77 10.30
C ASP A 274 -6.84 14.31 11.16
N ASP A 275 -6.74 14.88 12.37
CA ASP A 275 -5.86 14.33 13.40
C ASP A 275 -6.37 12.96 13.85
N TRP A 276 -5.58 11.92 13.64
CA TRP A 276 -5.93 10.55 14.00
C TRP A 276 -6.07 10.33 15.52
N THR A 277 -5.56 11.25 16.34
CA THR A 277 -5.70 11.22 17.80
C THR A 277 -7.01 11.83 18.29
N ASP A 278 -7.74 12.56 17.43
CA ASP A 278 -9.05 13.14 17.73
C ASP A 278 -10.17 12.11 17.60
N GLU A 279 -10.58 11.53 18.73
CA GLU A 279 -11.63 10.51 18.80
C GLU A 279 -13.00 10.99 18.28
N SER A 280 -13.26 12.29 18.28
CA SER A 280 -14.50 12.86 17.74
C SER A 280 -14.67 12.56 16.26
N LYS A 281 -13.57 12.30 15.54
CA LYS A 281 -13.53 11.97 14.11
C LYS A 281 -13.71 10.47 13.80
N TYR A 282 -13.57 9.59 14.78
CA TYR A 282 -13.55 8.13 14.58
C TYR A 282 -14.81 7.58 13.92
N LYS A 283 -15.94 8.28 14.05
CA LYS A 283 -17.19 7.89 13.39
C LYS A 283 -17.11 7.98 11.87
N LYS A 284 -16.21 8.78 11.29
CA LYS A 284 -15.97 8.84 9.84
C LYS A 284 -15.54 7.48 9.26
N ALA A 285 -14.69 6.75 9.98
CA ALA A 285 -14.21 5.43 9.59
C ALA A 285 -15.07 4.28 10.17
N ASN A 286 -15.81 4.56 11.26
CA ASN A 286 -16.57 3.57 12.02
C ASN A 286 -18.06 3.94 12.11
N PRO A 287 -18.85 3.71 11.04
CA PRO A 287 -20.29 4.02 11.09
C PRO A 287 -21.04 3.28 12.20
N ASN A 288 -20.51 2.14 12.67
CA ASN A 288 -21.06 1.36 13.80
C ASN A 288 -20.40 1.68 15.16
N LEU A 289 -19.73 2.85 15.30
CA LEU A 289 -19.17 3.28 16.57
C LEU A 289 -20.27 3.39 17.65
N GLY A 290 -20.08 2.72 18.78
CA GLY A 290 -21.06 2.60 19.87
C GLY A 290 -22.10 1.48 19.67
N ILE A 291 -22.10 0.76 18.54
CA ILE A 291 -23.01 -0.36 18.24
C ILE A 291 -22.24 -1.69 18.26
N THR A 292 -21.36 -1.89 17.27
CA THR A 292 -20.48 -3.08 17.19
C THR A 292 -19.02 -2.74 17.40
N VAL A 293 -18.65 -1.49 17.27
CA VAL A 293 -17.31 -0.96 17.57
C VAL A 293 -17.40 -0.22 18.90
N ASP A 294 -16.64 -0.72 19.88
CA ASP A 294 -16.63 -0.15 21.23
C ASP A 294 -15.69 1.06 21.30
N PRO A 295 -16.19 2.25 21.69
CA PRO A 295 -15.38 3.46 21.80
C PRO A 295 -14.23 3.33 22.81
N GLU A 296 -14.45 2.65 23.95
CA GLU A 296 -13.42 2.46 24.97
C GLU A 296 -12.25 1.62 24.45
N THR A 297 -12.55 0.59 23.67
CA THR A 297 -11.51 -0.22 23.01
C THR A 297 -10.65 0.62 22.07
N LEU A 298 -11.25 1.50 21.25
CA LEU A 298 -10.51 2.39 20.37
C LEU A 298 -9.68 3.43 21.14
N HIS A 299 -10.22 3.96 22.24
CA HIS A 299 -9.48 4.84 23.15
C HIS A 299 -8.23 4.15 23.68
N ASN A 300 -8.36 2.94 24.22
CA ASN A 300 -7.24 2.18 24.76
C ASN A 300 -6.18 1.87 23.68
N MET A 301 -6.60 1.52 22.45
CA MET A 301 -5.69 1.33 21.32
C MET A 301 -4.95 2.62 20.97
N LYS A 302 -5.61 3.80 21.00
CA LYS A 302 -4.96 5.09 20.78
C LYS A 302 -3.89 5.36 21.85
N VAL A 303 -4.22 5.15 23.13
CA VAL A 303 -3.26 5.36 24.23
C VAL A 303 -2.02 4.48 24.05
N GLN A 304 -2.19 3.20 23.65
CA GLN A 304 -1.08 2.31 23.33
C GLN A 304 -0.27 2.81 22.12
N ALA A 305 -0.94 3.30 21.08
CA ALA A 305 -0.29 3.79 19.88
C ALA A 305 0.54 5.06 20.13
N LEU A 306 0.09 5.95 21.02
CA LEU A 306 0.84 7.14 21.42
C LEU A 306 2.14 6.80 22.17
N SER A 307 2.18 5.67 22.87
CA SER A 307 3.36 5.20 23.61
C SER A 307 4.25 4.25 22.80
N ASN A 308 3.72 3.65 21.72
CA ASN A 308 4.43 2.67 20.89
C ASN A 308 4.01 2.79 19.43
N SER A 309 4.90 3.33 18.60
CA SER A 309 4.66 3.62 17.19
C SER A 309 4.25 2.39 16.35
N SER A 310 4.62 1.17 16.76
CA SER A 310 4.19 -0.04 16.04
C SER A 310 2.68 -0.26 16.10
N TYR A 311 2.01 0.20 17.16
CA TYR A 311 0.55 0.14 17.30
C TYR A 311 -0.17 1.25 16.51
N GLU A 312 0.49 2.38 16.23
CA GLU A 312 -0.10 3.46 15.40
C GLU A 312 -0.50 2.94 14.03
N GLY A 313 0.36 2.15 13.40
CA GLY A 313 0.07 1.54 12.10
C GLY A 313 -1.20 0.69 12.12
N GLU A 314 -1.38 -0.11 13.16
CA GLU A 314 -2.55 -0.97 13.27
C GLU A 314 -3.85 -0.18 13.50
N ILE A 315 -3.86 0.78 14.40
CA ILE A 315 -5.07 1.59 14.66
C ILE A 315 -5.43 2.42 13.44
N ARG A 316 -4.48 3.10 12.81
CA ARG A 316 -4.74 3.97 11.66
C ARG A 316 -5.24 3.18 10.46
N THR A 317 -4.66 2.03 10.16
CA THR A 317 -5.09 1.21 9.02
C THR A 317 -6.38 0.44 9.34
N LYS A 318 -6.39 -0.36 10.39
CA LYS A 318 -7.47 -1.33 10.66
C LYS A 318 -8.70 -0.71 11.29
N CYS A 319 -8.52 0.37 12.08
CA CYS A 319 -9.61 0.98 12.83
C CYS A 319 -10.03 2.36 12.32
N LEU A 320 -9.15 3.08 11.61
CA LEU A 320 -9.43 4.44 11.12
C LEU A 320 -9.43 4.56 9.58
N GLY A 321 -9.19 3.44 8.88
CA GLY A 321 -9.35 3.33 7.42
C GLY A 321 -8.29 4.06 6.61
N GLN A 322 -7.19 4.52 7.21
CA GLN A 322 -6.13 5.24 6.52
C GLN A 322 -5.09 4.29 5.94
N TYR A 323 -4.78 4.42 4.65
CA TYR A 323 -3.57 3.83 4.10
C TYR A 323 -2.38 4.66 4.54
N ILE A 324 -1.43 4.03 5.22
CA ILE A 324 -0.21 4.69 5.70
C ILE A 324 1.00 3.86 5.30
N THR A 325 2.12 4.53 5.10
CA THR A 325 3.41 3.86 4.99
C THR A 325 3.74 3.18 6.33
N PRO A 326 4.28 1.95 6.33
CA PRO A 326 4.63 1.25 7.56
C PRO A 326 5.45 2.14 8.50
N ILE A 327 5.03 2.21 9.76
CA ILE A 327 5.76 2.94 10.82
C ILE A 327 7.06 2.20 11.20
N THR A 328 7.24 0.99 10.70
CA THR A 328 8.50 0.24 10.74
C THR A 328 9.53 0.73 9.74
N ALA A 329 9.21 1.75 8.92
CA ALA A 329 10.20 2.40 8.08
C ALA A 329 11.33 2.93 8.97
N TRP A 330 12.56 2.60 8.62
CA TRP A 330 13.75 3.06 9.35
C TRP A 330 13.77 4.58 9.52
N ILE A 331 13.54 5.31 8.43
CA ILE A 331 13.43 6.77 8.43
C ILE A 331 12.02 7.15 8.01
N GLN A 332 11.36 7.99 8.80
CA GLN A 332 10.03 8.47 8.48
C GLN A 332 10.05 9.33 7.20
N PRO A 333 9.04 9.22 6.32
CA PRO A 333 9.00 9.97 5.06
C PRO A 333 9.13 11.49 5.23
N GLN A 334 8.59 12.04 6.33
CA GLN A 334 8.68 13.47 6.63
C GLN A 334 10.12 13.90 6.90
N VAL A 335 10.90 13.04 7.57
CA VAL A 335 12.33 13.30 7.87
C VAL A 335 13.13 13.24 6.57
N TRP A 336 12.89 12.22 5.73
CA TRP A 336 13.55 12.13 4.42
C TRP A 336 13.21 13.29 3.47
N ASN A 337 12.00 13.84 3.54
CA ASN A 337 11.60 14.98 2.72
C ASN A 337 12.48 16.23 2.93
N VAL A 338 13.13 16.37 4.07
CA VAL A 338 14.12 17.44 4.30
C VAL A 338 15.27 17.33 3.30
N SER A 339 15.76 16.11 3.02
CA SER A 339 16.81 15.86 2.03
C SER A 339 16.38 16.27 0.62
N VAL A 340 15.09 16.02 0.26
CA VAL A 340 14.50 16.43 -1.02
C VAL A 340 14.39 17.96 -1.13
N ASP A 341 13.98 18.63 -0.05
CA ASP A 341 13.88 20.09 -0.04
C ASP A 341 15.25 20.76 -0.02
N ASN A 342 16.28 20.10 0.50
CA ASN A 342 17.66 20.56 0.46
C ASN A 342 18.21 20.65 -0.97
N GLU A 343 17.83 19.76 -1.89
CA GLU A 343 18.24 19.81 -3.30
C GLU A 343 17.82 21.11 -3.99
N LYS A 344 16.74 21.75 -3.54
CA LYS A 344 16.30 23.05 -4.05
C LYS A 344 17.13 24.23 -3.52
N LYS A 345 17.85 24.02 -2.41
CA LYS A 345 18.56 25.08 -1.68
C LYS A 345 20.07 25.01 -1.86
N TYR A 346 20.60 23.82 -2.06
CA TYR A 346 22.03 23.56 -2.08
C TYR A 346 22.43 22.84 -3.35
N THR A 347 23.55 23.26 -3.92
CA THR A 347 24.16 22.66 -5.11
C THR A 347 25.65 22.49 -4.86
N VAL A 348 26.25 21.48 -5.48
CA VAL A 348 27.71 21.31 -5.46
C VAL A 348 28.37 22.45 -6.24
N ASP A 349 29.29 23.15 -5.61
CA ASP A 349 30.13 24.17 -6.22
C ASP A 349 31.50 23.56 -6.59
N LYS A 350 31.69 23.26 -7.88
CA LYS A 350 32.92 22.59 -8.36
C LYS A 350 34.17 23.46 -8.25
N GLU A 351 34.01 24.76 -8.00
CA GLU A 351 35.12 25.70 -7.81
C GLU A 351 35.67 25.68 -6.34
N LYS A 352 34.89 25.10 -5.42
CA LYS A 352 35.29 24.96 -4.02
C LYS A 352 35.78 23.55 -3.73
N PRO A 353 36.67 23.40 -2.68
CA PRO A 353 37.08 22.07 -2.24
C PRO A 353 35.89 21.16 -1.92
N TYR A 354 35.97 19.93 -2.36
CA TYR A 354 35.01 18.85 -2.05
C TYR A 354 35.75 17.52 -2.04
N PHE A 355 35.13 16.52 -1.41
CA PHE A 355 35.60 15.14 -1.41
C PHE A 355 34.49 14.22 -1.92
N ALA A 356 34.80 13.30 -2.82
CA ALA A 356 33.81 12.43 -3.40
C ALA A 356 34.22 10.95 -3.36
N VAL A 357 33.27 10.09 -3.04
CA VAL A 357 33.42 8.64 -3.11
C VAL A 357 32.26 8.02 -3.88
N GLY A 358 32.52 6.86 -4.49
CA GLY A 358 31.50 6.02 -5.10
C GLY A 358 31.18 4.80 -4.26
N ALA A 359 29.99 4.22 -4.43
CA ALA A 359 29.67 2.89 -3.91
C ALA A 359 28.80 2.11 -4.90
N VAL A 360 29.06 0.82 -4.99
CA VAL A 360 28.37 -0.10 -5.91
C VAL A 360 27.80 -1.28 -5.15
N ASP A 361 26.55 -1.64 -5.45
CA ASP A 361 25.90 -2.88 -5.02
C ASP A 361 25.47 -3.66 -6.27
N LEU A 362 26.06 -4.85 -6.47
CA LEU A 362 25.92 -5.64 -7.69
C LEU A 362 24.86 -6.72 -7.54
N SER A 363 23.91 -6.75 -8.46
CA SER A 363 22.92 -7.81 -8.60
C SER A 363 22.92 -8.40 -10.01
N LYS A 364 22.76 -9.72 -10.11
CA LYS A 364 22.77 -10.39 -11.44
C LYS A 364 21.40 -10.43 -12.11
N ARG A 365 20.31 -10.66 -11.38
CA ARG A 365 18.99 -10.96 -11.96
C ARG A 365 17.78 -10.30 -11.31
N ASN A 366 17.67 -10.36 -10.02
CA ASN A 366 16.39 -10.10 -9.33
C ASN A 366 16.35 -8.82 -8.50
N ASP A 367 17.48 -8.23 -8.19
CA ASP A 367 17.62 -6.95 -7.49
C ASP A 367 18.15 -5.88 -8.42
N LEU A 368 18.04 -4.62 -8.05
CA LEU A 368 18.67 -3.52 -8.75
C LEU A 368 20.19 -3.65 -8.63
N THR A 369 20.91 -3.27 -9.65
CA THR A 369 22.32 -2.91 -9.51
C THR A 369 22.37 -1.42 -9.29
N ALA A 370 22.95 -0.99 -8.17
CA ALA A 370 22.96 0.40 -7.76
C ALA A 370 24.38 0.97 -7.76
N PHE A 371 24.51 2.18 -8.26
CA PHE A 371 25.72 2.99 -8.12
C PHE A 371 25.33 4.33 -7.51
N THR A 372 25.98 4.69 -6.41
CA THR A 372 25.81 5.97 -5.72
C THR A 372 27.13 6.72 -5.67
N ILE A 373 27.09 8.00 -5.98
CA ILE A 373 28.17 8.96 -5.76
C ILE A 373 27.76 9.82 -4.58
N CYS A 374 28.64 9.97 -3.60
CA CYS A 374 28.47 10.91 -2.53
C CYS A 374 29.56 11.97 -2.57
N ILE A 375 29.15 13.23 -2.66
CA ILE A 375 30.03 14.39 -2.67
C ILE A 375 29.85 15.10 -1.34
N TYR A 376 30.92 15.26 -0.58
CA TYR A 376 30.92 16.02 0.67
C TYR A 376 31.49 17.41 0.44
N GLN A 377 30.69 18.42 0.77
CA GLN A 377 31.09 19.82 0.64
C GLN A 377 30.35 20.66 1.68
N SER A 378 31.08 21.53 2.37
CA SER A 378 30.52 22.51 3.34
C SER A 378 29.56 21.87 4.36
N GLY A 379 29.95 20.72 4.91
CA GLY A 379 29.15 19.98 5.91
C GLY A 379 27.92 19.24 5.38
N ARG A 380 27.81 19.07 4.06
CA ARG A 380 26.68 18.40 3.43
C ARG A 380 27.11 17.25 2.54
N TYR A 381 26.23 16.22 2.45
CA TYR A 381 26.42 15.04 1.64
C TYR A 381 25.44 15.09 0.46
N PHE A 382 25.94 15.32 -0.74
CA PHE A 382 25.16 15.34 -1.97
C PHE A 382 25.19 13.95 -2.60
N LEU A 383 24.02 13.31 -2.67
CA LEU A 383 23.90 11.98 -3.24
C LEU A 383 23.46 12.06 -4.73
N ARG A 384 24.07 11.23 -5.57
CA ARG A 384 23.73 11.06 -7.00
C ARG A 384 23.65 9.57 -7.30
N HIS A 385 22.55 9.14 -7.88
CA HIS A 385 22.23 7.73 -8.03
C HIS A 385 22.06 7.33 -9.48
N LYS A 386 22.54 6.14 -9.82
CA LYS A 386 22.24 5.43 -11.07
C LYS A 386 21.82 4.00 -10.75
N ALA A 387 20.75 3.52 -11.37
CA ALA A 387 20.23 2.16 -11.22
C ALA A 387 20.24 1.43 -12.55
N TYR A 388 20.49 0.13 -12.50
CA TYR A 388 20.50 -0.74 -13.69
C TYR A 388 19.66 -1.98 -13.44
N PHE A 389 18.90 -2.40 -14.47
CA PHE A 389 18.05 -3.57 -14.40
C PHE A 389 17.89 -4.23 -15.76
N PRO A 390 17.81 -5.58 -15.86
CA PRO A 390 17.63 -6.27 -17.14
C PRO A 390 16.29 -5.96 -17.79
N LEU A 391 16.28 -5.60 -19.08
CA LEU A 391 15.07 -5.21 -19.81
C LEU A 391 14.02 -6.33 -19.85
N GLU A 392 14.45 -7.58 -20.10
CA GLU A 392 13.54 -8.73 -20.15
C GLU A 392 12.81 -8.99 -18.81
N MET A 393 13.50 -8.72 -17.69
CA MET A 393 12.92 -8.87 -16.37
C MET A 393 12.05 -7.67 -15.97
N MET A 394 12.26 -6.52 -16.63
CA MET A 394 11.54 -5.29 -16.33
C MET A 394 10.07 -5.36 -16.74
N GLU A 395 9.74 -6.01 -17.86
CA GLU A 395 8.35 -6.22 -18.29
C GLU A 395 7.54 -7.01 -17.26
N GLU A 396 8.15 -8.02 -16.62
CA GLU A 396 7.52 -8.78 -15.54
C GLU A 396 7.31 -7.91 -14.31
N LYS A 397 8.27 -7.06 -13.97
CA LYS A 397 8.18 -6.11 -12.86
C LYS A 397 7.13 -5.02 -13.10
N MET A 398 7.06 -4.48 -14.31
CA MET A 398 6.05 -3.48 -14.69
C MET A 398 4.62 -4.01 -14.53
N LYS A 399 4.37 -5.27 -14.84
CA LYS A 399 3.08 -5.92 -14.62
C LYS A 399 2.73 -6.05 -13.14
N ARG A 400 3.74 -6.09 -12.23
CA ARG A 400 3.55 -6.28 -10.79
C ARG A 400 3.54 -4.98 -10.00
N ASP A 401 4.30 -3.96 -10.42
CA ASP A 401 4.64 -2.78 -9.63
C ASP A 401 4.14 -1.46 -10.26
N ASN A 402 3.01 -1.49 -11.00
CA ASN A 402 2.29 -0.30 -11.48
C ASN A 402 3.14 0.73 -12.24
N GLU A 403 3.58 0.44 -13.42
CA GLU A 403 4.21 1.44 -14.32
C GLU A 403 5.33 2.34 -13.72
N MET A 404 5.62 2.27 -12.42
CA MET A 404 6.65 3.12 -11.80
C MET A 404 8.03 2.87 -12.41
N TRP A 405 8.35 1.59 -12.66
CA TRP A 405 9.61 1.20 -13.30
C TRP A 405 9.77 1.84 -14.68
N ARG A 406 8.68 1.89 -15.47
CA ARG A 406 8.69 2.57 -16.77
C ARG A 406 8.93 4.07 -16.61
N LYS A 407 8.24 4.74 -15.68
CA LYS A 407 8.43 6.17 -15.42
C LYS A 407 9.85 6.49 -14.99
N TRP A 408 10.45 5.70 -14.11
CA TRP A 408 11.84 5.90 -13.71
C TRP A 408 12.82 5.71 -14.88
N THR A 409 12.55 4.77 -15.79
CA THR A 409 13.35 4.59 -17.02
C THR A 409 13.18 5.76 -17.96
N GLU A 410 11.96 6.21 -18.22
CA GLU A 410 11.66 7.38 -19.07
C GLU A 410 12.29 8.68 -18.52
N GLN A 411 12.36 8.80 -17.21
CA GLN A 411 12.96 9.95 -16.52
C GLN A 411 14.47 9.83 -16.31
N GLY A 412 15.09 8.72 -16.69
CA GLY A 412 16.54 8.50 -16.58
C GLY A 412 17.06 8.11 -15.18
N TYR A 413 16.17 7.78 -14.25
CA TYR A 413 16.58 7.29 -12.92
C TYR A 413 16.92 5.80 -12.91
N LEU A 414 16.45 5.05 -13.91
CA LEU A 414 16.70 3.63 -14.07
C LEU A 414 17.14 3.35 -15.52
N THR A 415 18.27 2.69 -15.68
CA THR A 415 18.79 2.26 -16.97
C THR A 415 18.42 0.80 -17.22
N ALA A 416 17.61 0.54 -18.25
CA ALA A 416 17.30 -0.80 -18.70
C ALA A 416 18.43 -1.32 -19.58
N THR A 417 19.09 -2.42 -19.15
CA THR A 417 20.14 -3.08 -19.95
C THR A 417 19.56 -4.23 -20.78
N ILE A 418 20.05 -4.42 -22.00
CA ILE A 418 19.54 -5.46 -22.90
C ILE A 418 19.87 -6.86 -22.35
N GLY A 419 18.86 -7.76 -22.38
CA GLY A 419 19.00 -9.14 -21.96
C GLY A 419 18.33 -9.46 -20.62
N SER A 420 18.56 -10.69 -20.12
CA SER A 420 17.99 -11.26 -18.88
C SER A 420 18.87 -11.08 -17.64
N VAL A 421 20.05 -10.46 -17.80
CA VAL A 421 21.00 -10.09 -16.74
C VAL A 421 21.50 -8.68 -16.97
N VAL A 422 21.95 -8.02 -15.90
CA VAL A 422 22.50 -6.66 -16.01
C VAL A 422 23.76 -6.68 -16.88
N ASP A 423 23.81 -5.81 -17.90
CA ASP A 423 25.03 -5.58 -18.66
C ASP A 423 25.93 -4.59 -17.89
N TYR A 424 26.92 -5.15 -17.22
CA TYR A 424 27.86 -4.36 -16.43
C TYR A 424 28.75 -3.41 -17.26
N LYS A 425 28.92 -3.62 -18.58
CA LYS A 425 29.68 -2.70 -19.42
C LYS A 425 29.06 -1.30 -19.47
N VAL A 426 27.73 -1.24 -19.51
CA VAL A 426 26.99 0.04 -19.44
C VAL A 426 27.27 0.73 -18.11
N MET A 427 27.18 -0.02 -17.00
CA MET A 427 27.44 0.51 -15.66
C MET A 427 28.90 0.97 -15.51
N PHE A 428 29.87 0.18 -15.96
CA PHE A 428 31.30 0.55 -15.86
C PHE A 428 31.62 1.82 -16.62
N LYS A 429 31.04 2.01 -17.81
CA LYS A 429 31.14 3.27 -18.54
C LYS A 429 30.63 4.45 -17.73
N ASP A 430 29.46 4.32 -17.15
CA ASP A 430 28.84 5.36 -16.31
C ASP A 430 29.67 5.64 -15.04
N ILE A 431 30.29 4.61 -14.45
CA ILE A 431 31.21 4.79 -13.31
C ILE A 431 32.45 5.58 -13.72
N MET A 432 33.08 5.23 -14.85
CA MET A 432 34.26 5.93 -15.35
C MET A 432 33.97 7.40 -15.64
N GLU A 433 32.85 7.68 -16.35
CA GLU A 433 32.40 9.05 -16.63
C GLU A 433 32.18 9.84 -15.32
N ALA A 434 31.58 9.21 -14.29
CA ALA A 434 31.36 9.85 -13.01
C ALA A 434 32.64 10.06 -12.21
N CYS A 435 33.61 9.13 -12.28
CA CYS A 435 34.92 9.28 -11.66
C CYS A 435 35.67 10.48 -12.25
N ASP A 436 35.61 10.66 -13.57
CA ASP A 436 36.24 11.80 -14.22
C ASP A 436 35.54 13.13 -13.90
N GLU A 437 34.19 13.12 -13.90
CA GLU A 437 33.39 14.32 -13.65
C GLU A 437 33.54 14.85 -12.20
N TYR A 438 33.51 13.95 -11.21
CA TYR A 438 33.47 14.31 -9.78
C TYR A 438 34.79 14.05 -9.07
N ARG A 439 35.85 13.63 -9.73
CA ARG A 439 37.15 13.29 -9.14
C ARG A 439 36.99 12.37 -7.94
N ILE A 440 36.31 11.23 -8.17
CA ILE A 440 36.03 10.23 -7.12
C ILE A 440 37.33 9.65 -6.61
N ASP A 441 37.58 9.73 -5.31
CA ASP A 441 38.80 9.27 -4.66
C ASP A 441 38.90 7.73 -4.67
N HIS A 442 37.83 7.06 -4.26
CA HIS A 442 37.75 5.60 -4.26
C HIS A 442 36.30 5.09 -4.41
N ILE A 443 36.16 3.81 -4.79
CA ILE A 443 34.87 3.15 -4.97
C ILE A 443 34.73 2.02 -3.96
N LEU A 444 33.64 2.08 -3.18
CA LEU A 444 33.25 1.07 -2.20
C LEU A 444 32.46 -0.04 -2.85
N PHE A 445 32.67 -1.30 -2.47
CA PHE A 445 31.96 -2.43 -3.02
C PHE A 445 31.86 -3.58 -2.02
N ASP A 446 30.80 -4.43 -2.14
CA ASP A 446 30.74 -5.70 -1.43
C ASP A 446 31.60 -6.75 -2.19
N PRO A 447 32.56 -7.40 -1.55
CA PRO A 447 33.37 -8.46 -2.18
C PRO A 447 32.55 -9.62 -2.75
N TYR A 448 31.34 -9.82 -2.26
CA TYR A 448 30.44 -10.86 -2.76
C TYR A 448 29.95 -10.55 -4.17
N ASN A 449 30.25 -11.41 -5.15
CA ASN A 449 29.88 -11.27 -6.57
C ASN A 449 30.56 -10.11 -7.35
N SER A 450 31.64 -9.49 -6.87
CA SER A 450 32.23 -8.30 -7.48
C SER A 450 33.50 -8.55 -8.32
N ASN A 451 33.83 -9.81 -8.63
CA ASN A 451 35.02 -10.14 -9.42
C ASN A 451 35.11 -9.39 -10.76
N SER A 452 33.99 -9.21 -11.48
CA SER A 452 33.96 -8.46 -12.74
C SER A 452 34.24 -6.97 -12.55
N LEU A 453 33.73 -6.36 -11.47
CA LEU A 453 34.00 -4.97 -11.11
C LEU A 453 35.48 -4.77 -10.82
N VAL A 454 36.03 -5.61 -9.96
CA VAL A 454 37.45 -5.53 -9.57
C VAL A 454 38.34 -5.67 -10.80
N THR A 455 38.10 -6.66 -11.65
CA THR A 455 38.89 -6.88 -12.86
C THR A 455 38.86 -5.69 -13.82
N GLU A 456 37.72 -5.00 -13.94
CA GLU A 456 37.57 -3.90 -14.91
C GLU A 456 38.13 -2.57 -14.39
N LEU A 457 38.02 -2.31 -13.09
CA LEU A 457 38.28 -0.97 -12.53
C LEU A 457 39.56 -0.87 -11.68
N GLN A 458 40.15 -1.98 -11.17
CA GLN A 458 41.27 -1.96 -10.23
C GLN A 458 42.55 -1.30 -10.78
N ASP A 459 42.75 -1.31 -12.10
CA ASP A 459 43.95 -0.74 -12.70
C ASP A 459 43.91 0.80 -12.81
N ASN A 460 42.70 1.40 -12.69
CA ASN A 460 42.49 2.82 -12.88
C ASN A 460 41.92 3.55 -11.66
N TYR A 461 41.31 2.82 -10.72
CA TYR A 461 40.62 3.39 -9.56
C TYR A 461 40.90 2.62 -8.29
N ASP A 462 40.99 3.32 -7.17
CA ASP A 462 41.08 2.72 -5.86
C ASP A 462 39.77 2.07 -5.45
N LEU A 463 39.82 0.76 -5.15
CA LEU A 463 38.67 -0.04 -4.76
C LEU A 463 38.74 -0.45 -3.29
N VAL A 464 37.73 -0.12 -2.50
CA VAL A 464 37.64 -0.42 -1.08
C VAL A 464 36.55 -1.42 -0.80
N ALA A 465 36.93 -2.61 -0.34
CA ALA A 465 36.02 -3.68 0.00
C ALA A 465 35.28 -3.41 1.33
N VAL A 466 33.94 -3.47 1.31
CA VAL A 466 33.08 -3.34 2.47
C VAL A 466 32.18 -4.55 2.59
N ASN A 467 32.47 -5.44 3.52
CA ASN A 467 31.61 -6.60 3.78
C ASN A 467 30.27 -6.15 4.38
N GLN A 468 29.17 -6.52 3.76
CA GLN A 468 27.81 -6.14 4.17
C GLN A 468 27.25 -6.94 5.37
N ASN A 469 28.11 -7.38 6.31
CA ASN A 469 27.65 -7.95 7.57
C ASN A 469 27.22 -6.87 8.57
N ILE A 470 26.44 -7.26 9.58
CA ILE A 470 25.88 -6.31 10.57
C ILE A 470 26.95 -5.52 11.32
N LYS A 471 28.08 -6.11 11.66
CA LYS A 471 29.15 -5.43 12.41
C LYS A 471 29.80 -4.32 11.60
N ASN A 472 30.04 -4.55 10.30
CA ASN A 472 30.69 -3.58 9.42
C ASN A 472 29.73 -2.46 8.98
N LEU A 473 28.45 -2.81 8.70
CA LEU A 473 27.47 -1.81 8.27
C LEU A 473 26.87 -1.00 9.42
N SER A 474 26.91 -1.49 10.66
CA SER A 474 26.29 -0.78 11.79
C SER A 474 26.83 0.64 12.01
N PRO A 475 28.15 0.88 12.02
CA PRO A 475 28.67 2.25 12.14
C PRO A 475 28.20 3.16 10.99
N PHE A 476 28.22 2.65 9.76
CA PHE A 476 27.78 3.38 8.58
C PHE A 476 26.28 3.68 8.61
N THR A 477 25.47 2.70 9.05
CA THR A 477 24.03 2.88 9.23
C THR A 477 23.73 3.96 10.26
N LYS A 478 24.39 3.95 11.42
CA LYS A 478 24.22 4.94 12.47
C LYS A 478 24.65 6.33 12.00
N ARG A 479 25.77 6.44 11.28
CA ARG A 479 26.24 7.72 10.74
C ARG A 479 25.25 8.28 9.72
N PHE A 480 24.75 7.46 8.79
CA PHE A 480 23.79 7.90 7.79
C PHE A 480 22.47 8.37 8.43
N GLU A 481 21.97 7.62 9.42
CA GLU A 481 20.80 8.01 10.21
C GLU A 481 21.01 9.37 10.90
N GLU A 482 22.13 9.56 11.54
CA GLU A 482 22.49 10.82 12.21
C GLU A 482 22.52 12.01 11.24
N GLU A 483 23.15 11.85 10.07
CA GLU A 483 23.26 12.91 9.07
C GLU A 483 21.91 13.24 8.41
N ILE A 484 21.02 12.25 8.28
CA ILE A 484 19.63 12.48 7.85
C ILE A 484 18.90 13.35 8.89
N TYR A 485 18.95 13.00 10.18
CA TYR A 485 18.30 13.76 11.25
C TYR A 485 18.90 15.17 11.44
N LYS A 486 20.17 15.36 11.19
CA LYS A 486 20.81 16.69 11.15
C LYS A 486 20.39 17.54 9.94
N GLY A 487 19.75 16.92 8.93
CA GLY A 487 19.38 17.58 7.68
C GLY A 487 20.58 17.89 6.78
N ASN A 488 21.65 17.12 6.86
CA ASN A 488 22.86 17.30 6.07
C ASN A 488 22.84 16.54 4.74
N ILE A 489 21.87 15.66 4.52
CA ILE A 489 21.73 14.93 3.26
C ILE A 489 21.00 15.79 2.22
N VAL A 490 21.48 15.74 0.97
CA VAL A 490 20.91 16.42 -0.18
C VAL A 490 20.65 15.38 -1.27
N ASP A 491 19.36 15.07 -1.50
CA ASP A 491 18.94 14.07 -2.49
C ASP A 491 17.47 14.25 -2.87
N SER A 492 17.19 14.29 -4.16
CA SER A 492 15.82 14.38 -4.71
C SER A 492 15.43 13.20 -5.61
N ASN A 493 16.25 12.14 -5.67
CA ASN A 493 16.00 10.99 -6.53
C ASN A 493 14.72 10.24 -6.09
N PRO A 494 13.69 10.11 -6.97
CA PRO A 494 12.43 9.47 -6.61
C PRO A 494 12.56 7.96 -6.38
N LEU A 495 13.53 7.30 -7.02
CA LEU A 495 13.81 5.88 -6.80
C LEU A 495 14.44 5.68 -5.41
N MET A 496 15.42 6.49 -5.02
CA MET A 496 15.98 6.47 -3.66
C MET A 496 14.91 6.76 -2.60
N ARG A 497 14.04 7.74 -2.84
CA ARG A 497 12.92 8.05 -1.93
C ARG A 497 11.99 6.84 -1.75
N TRP A 498 11.70 6.10 -2.81
CA TRP A 498 10.91 4.87 -2.75
C TRP A 498 11.66 3.77 -1.98
N GLU A 499 12.96 3.60 -2.21
CA GLU A 499 13.77 2.63 -1.48
C GLU A 499 13.86 2.95 0.02
N MET A 500 13.99 4.22 0.40
CA MET A 500 13.95 4.65 1.80
C MET A 500 12.62 4.27 2.48
N SER A 501 11.49 4.37 1.75
CA SER A 501 10.20 3.91 2.28
C SER A 501 10.08 2.39 2.45
N ASN A 502 10.97 1.63 1.82
CA ASN A 502 11.06 0.17 1.92
C ASN A 502 12.03 -0.29 3.01
N ALA A 503 12.94 0.58 3.46
CA ALA A 503 14.00 0.22 4.38
C ALA A 503 13.47 -0.01 5.80
N GLU A 504 13.78 -1.16 6.36
CA GLU A 504 13.57 -1.51 7.76
C GLU A 504 14.93 -1.68 8.45
N VAL A 505 14.97 -1.55 9.77
CA VAL A 505 16.18 -1.77 10.55
C VAL A 505 16.04 -3.00 11.42
N TYR A 506 17.00 -3.88 11.32
CA TYR A 506 17.24 -4.95 12.28
C TYR A 506 18.28 -4.46 13.32
N ARG A 507 17.97 -4.63 14.60
CA ARG A 507 18.86 -4.33 15.72
C ARG A 507 19.18 -5.64 16.44
N ASP A 508 20.47 -5.93 16.64
CA ASP A 508 20.90 -7.08 17.41
C ASP A 508 21.00 -6.80 18.92
N ALA A 509 21.31 -7.82 19.72
CA ALA A 509 21.44 -7.69 21.19
C ALA A 509 22.59 -6.76 21.62
N ASN A 510 23.53 -6.44 20.75
CA ASN A 510 24.66 -5.55 21.00
C ASN A 510 24.42 -4.14 20.43
N ASP A 511 23.17 -3.81 20.11
CA ASP A 511 22.77 -2.54 19.50
C ASP A 511 23.42 -2.26 18.13
N ASN A 512 23.86 -3.29 17.41
CA ASN A 512 24.27 -3.12 16.03
C ASN A 512 23.04 -3.00 15.12
N LEU A 513 23.10 -2.04 14.20
CA LEU A 513 22.04 -1.77 13.22
C LEU A 513 22.39 -2.34 11.85
N LYS A 514 21.42 -2.91 11.18
CA LYS A 514 21.52 -3.25 9.76
C LYS A 514 20.24 -2.90 9.05
N VAL A 515 20.34 -2.15 7.96
CA VAL A 515 19.22 -1.91 7.07
C VAL A 515 18.90 -3.21 6.34
N ILE A 516 17.63 -3.56 6.33
CA ILE A 516 17.10 -4.77 5.70
C ILE A 516 15.87 -4.44 4.85
N LYS A 517 15.63 -5.21 3.82
CA LYS A 517 14.33 -5.21 3.14
C LYS A 517 13.34 -6.09 3.91
N PRO A 518 12.04 -5.76 3.92
CA PRO A 518 11.04 -6.55 4.62
C PRO A 518 11.09 -8.03 4.24
N LYS A 519 11.06 -8.92 5.24
CA LYS A 519 11.10 -10.39 5.06
C LYS A 519 9.76 -10.95 4.56
N VAL A 520 9.31 -10.50 3.41
CA VAL A 520 8.13 -11.08 2.74
C VAL A 520 8.62 -11.93 1.57
N LYS A 521 8.22 -13.21 1.53
CA LYS A 521 8.46 -14.07 0.36
C LYS A 521 7.96 -13.34 -0.89
N GLU A 522 8.79 -13.20 -1.92
CA GLU A 522 8.52 -12.46 -3.16
C GLU A 522 8.36 -10.93 -3.00
N SER A 523 9.07 -10.32 -2.06
CA SER A 523 9.06 -8.86 -1.92
C SER A 523 9.60 -8.17 -3.20
N THR A 524 8.83 -7.22 -3.74
CA THR A 524 9.29 -6.33 -4.81
C THR A 524 10.11 -5.17 -4.27
N LYS A 525 10.14 -5.00 -2.96
CA LYS A 525 10.82 -3.91 -2.25
C LYS A 525 12.33 -3.98 -2.43
N ARG A 526 12.96 -2.85 -2.68
CA ARG A 526 14.40 -2.67 -2.92
C ARG A 526 14.95 -1.64 -1.96
N ILE A 527 16.26 -1.77 -1.65
CA ILE A 527 17.02 -0.88 -0.76
C ILE A 527 18.46 -0.68 -1.27
N ASP A 528 18.72 -0.96 -2.53
CA ASP A 528 20.08 -1.07 -3.07
C ASP A 528 20.81 0.28 -3.04
N HIS A 529 20.14 1.40 -3.39
CA HIS A 529 20.71 2.74 -3.20
C HIS A 529 20.83 3.15 -1.73
N VAL A 530 19.96 2.66 -0.87
CA VAL A 530 20.09 2.91 0.56
C VAL A 530 21.39 2.33 1.09
N ILE A 531 21.73 1.09 0.69
CA ILE A 531 22.97 0.41 1.05
C ILE A 531 24.18 1.17 0.50
N THR A 532 24.19 1.53 -0.77
CA THR A 532 25.31 2.26 -1.37
C THR A 532 25.46 3.66 -0.76
N SER A 533 24.36 4.34 -0.44
CA SER A 533 24.39 5.66 0.23
C SER A 533 24.98 5.59 1.64
N LEU A 534 24.54 4.63 2.45
CA LEU A 534 25.10 4.48 3.81
C LEU A 534 26.59 4.10 3.79
N MET A 535 27.04 3.31 2.80
CA MET A 535 28.45 3.00 2.60
C MET A 535 29.26 4.27 2.32
N CYS A 536 28.80 5.12 1.39
CA CYS A 536 29.47 6.38 1.05
C CYS A 536 29.51 7.35 2.22
N VAL A 537 28.35 7.65 2.83
CA VAL A 537 28.26 8.62 3.94
C VAL A 537 29.04 8.13 5.16
N GLY A 538 28.94 6.84 5.48
CA GLY A 538 29.69 6.25 6.58
C GLY A 538 31.21 6.29 6.36
N ARG A 539 31.67 6.03 5.12
CA ARG A 539 33.10 6.10 4.78
C ARG A 539 33.63 7.52 4.88
N ILE A 540 32.93 8.49 4.30
CA ILE A 540 33.31 9.91 4.41
C ILE A 540 33.33 10.34 5.88
N GLY A 541 32.28 9.96 6.65
CA GLY A 541 32.24 10.27 8.08
C GLY A 541 33.44 9.73 8.85
N ASN A 542 33.86 8.49 8.61
CA ASN A 542 35.05 7.91 9.25
C ASN A 542 36.33 8.63 8.86
N LEU A 543 36.47 9.05 7.61
CA LEU A 543 37.64 9.82 7.15
C LEU A 543 37.68 11.20 7.77
N LEU A 544 36.52 11.84 7.95
CA LEU A 544 36.43 13.13 8.67
C LEU A 544 36.76 13.00 10.15
N ASP A 545 36.27 11.96 10.82
CA ASP A 545 36.49 11.70 12.25
C ASP A 545 37.98 11.38 12.54
N ASN A 546 38.71 10.89 11.54
CA ASN A 546 40.16 10.59 11.63
C ASN A 546 41.05 11.72 11.11
N ASP A 547 40.52 12.88 10.74
CA ASP A 547 41.24 13.99 10.10
C ASP A 547 41.97 13.59 8.79
N GLU A 548 41.45 12.58 8.06
CA GLU A 548 42.04 12.14 6.80
C GLU A 548 41.58 12.98 5.59
N ILE A 549 40.55 13.82 5.76
CA ILE A 549 40.04 14.77 4.77
C ILE A 549 40.18 16.20 5.33
N ASP A 550 40.95 17.03 4.64
CA ASP A 550 41.01 18.46 4.90
C ASP A 550 40.41 19.23 3.69
N LEU A 551 39.27 19.91 3.92
CA LEU A 551 38.59 20.72 2.91
C LEU A 551 38.65 22.21 3.22
N ARG A 552 39.54 22.63 4.11
CA ARG A 552 39.76 24.04 4.37
C ARG A 552 40.40 24.72 3.16
N THR A 553 39.96 25.92 2.86
CA THR A 553 40.59 26.75 1.84
C THR A 553 41.97 27.21 2.28
N GLU A 554 42.83 27.61 1.34
CA GLU A 554 44.16 28.18 1.69
C GLU A 554 44.04 29.39 2.62
N GLU A 555 42.97 30.18 2.49
CA GLU A 555 42.71 31.33 3.38
C GLU A 555 42.37 30.88 4.81
N GLU A 556 41.56 29.81 4.98
CA GLU A 556 41.21 29.23 6.28
C GLU A 556 42.45 28.61 6.96
N ILE A 557 43.24 27.85 6.18
CA ILE A 557 44.53 27.28 6.68
C ILE A 557 45.48 28.39 7.13
N SER A 558 45.60 29.45 6.35
CA SER A 558 46.44 30.60 6.69
C SER A 558 45.93 31.34 7.93
N SER A 559 44.60 31.50 8.05
CA SER A 559 43.99 32.13 9.25
C SER A 559 44.19 31.30 10.50
N ASP A 560 44.00 29.97 10.42
CA ASP A 560 44.21 29.05 11.56
C ASP A 560 45.67 29.03 11.97
N THR A 561 46.61 29.00 11.00
CA THR A 561 48.05 29.06 11.26
C THR A 561 48.43 30.36 11.91
N SER A 562 47.87 31.48 11.47
CA SER A 562 48.12 32.81 12.05
C SER A 562 47.58 32.92 13.47
N SER A 563 46.38 32.39 13.74
CA SER A 563 45.77 32.37 15.09
C SER A 563 46.54 31.44 16.04
N PHE A 564 47.00 30.28 15.55
CA PHE A 564 47.85 29.38 16.33
C PHE A 564 49.21 30.04 16.70
N LEU A 565 49.86 30.67 15.75
CA LEU A 565 51.12 31.41 16.01
C LEU A 565 50.92 32.57 16.97
N GLN A 566 49.80 33.29 16.90
CA GLN A 566 49.46 34.31 17.90
C GLN A 566 49.25 33.72 19.29
N SER A 567 48.61 32.57 19.42
CA SER A 567 48.42 31.89 20.71
C SER A 567 49.74 31.45 21.34
N LEU A 568 50.70 31.00 20.53
CA LEU A 568 52.04 30.65 20.99
C LEU A 568 52.81 31.86 21.49
N ASN A 569 52.64 33.05 20.88
CA ASN A 569 53.27 34.29 21.30
C ASN A 569 52.65 34.93 22.55
N MET A 570 51.50 34.44 23.02
CA MET A 570 50.89 34.90 24.30
C MET A 570 51.39 34.13 25.52
N TYR A 571 52.25 33.13 25.37
CA TYR A 571 52.86 32.33 26.45
C TYR A 571 54.42 32.45 26.49
N GLY A 572 55.00 33.43 25.75
CA GLY A 572 56.40 33.71 25.72
C GLY A 572 56.76 34.98 26.48
#